data_27eb6e2a1d9538ec84c24dae2034fb63
#
_entry.id   27eb6e2a1d9538ec84c24dae2034fb63
#
_cell.length_a   1.000
_cell.length_b   1.000
_cell.length_c   1.000
_cell.angle_alpha   90.00
_cell.angle_beta   90.00
_cell.angle_gamma   90.00
#
_symmetry.space_group_name_H-M   'P 1'
#
loop_
_entity.id
_entity.type
_entity.pdbx_description
1 polymer ?
#
loop_
_entity_poly.entity_id
_entity_poly.type
_entity_poly.pdbx_seq_one_letter_code
_entity_poly.pdbx_strand_id
1 'polypeptide(L)'
;MAGCGRKQSTDDFVIVNVAKSYPEKKLILQDFMDVEYIALETTDEFLTQGLVADIGKTIILVTNQNRDGTIFIFDRTGKGLRKINRMGRGPEEYTRAHSIILDEDNNEIFVHDYSLSKILVYDLNGIFKRSLKYNSDDELLHYYSIYNYDRYHLICYDATGNYLEERPFCHVVISKQDGSVIKKIQLPCKEKISTMISIQEGAMIYTALVPFQSMLPYHGQWILAQPPSDTIYRCLPDYSLEEIILVPFVARTPSIQSMNPELFLYPDLITEHYYFMTVSEKVGKIYNDNLLPFPQTALMYDMQAKALYRYAVYNNDFSNEKEVSINSGPVNDEIAACQSLGADYLIEAYEKGQLKGKLQEITATLDEKDNPVIMLIKYKKLEQR
;
A
#
# COMPACT_ATOMS: atom_id res chain seq x y z
N MET A 1 -30.10 -30.18 12.39
CA MET A 1 -29.40 -29.45 11.34
C MET A 1 -29.95 -28.04 11.33
N ALA A 2 -29.30 -27.12 12.03
CA ALA A 2 -29.64 -25.69 12.03
C ALA A 2 -28.45 -24.97 11.39
N GLY A 3 -28.65 -24.56 10.14
CA GLY A 3 -27.66 -23.74 9.41
C GLY A 3 -27.61 -22.36 10.03
N CYS A 4 -26.52 -22.01 10.73
CA CYS A 4 -26.20 -20.66 11.06
C CYS A 4 -25.79 -19.91 9.77
N GLY A 5 -26.78 -19.35 9.09
CA GLY A 5 -26.54 -18.34 8.08
C GLY A 5 -25.91 -17.11 8.76
N ARG A 6 -24.59 -16.89 8.56
CA ARG A 6 -23.97 -15.60 8.82
C ARG A 6 -24.75 -14.58 7.99
N LYS A 7 -25.48 -13.69 8.66
CA LYS A 7 -25.98 -12.47 8.01
C LYS A 7 -24.76 -11.73 7.51
N GLN A 8 -24.52 -11.79 6.20
CA GLN A 8 -23.67 -10.81 5.54
C GLN A 8 -24.25 -9.43 5.88
N SER A 9 -23.48 -8.62 6.59
CA SER A 9 -23.79 -7.19 6.66
C SER A 9 -23.82 -6.72 5.21
N THR A 10 -24.96 -6.21 4.76
CA THR A 10 -25.05 -5.49 3.50
C THR A 10 -24.27 -4.19 3.71
N ASP A 11 -22.96 -4.24 3.43
CA ASP A 11 -22.17 -3.01 3.34
C ASP A 11 -22.84 -2.13 2.30
N ASP A 12 -23.20 -0.92 2.69
CA ASP A 12 -23.90 0.01 1.83
C ASP A 12 -23.02 0.31 0.59
N PHE A 13 -23.58 0.15 -0.59
CA PHE A 13 -22.96 0.63 -1.83
C PHE A 13 -22.89 2.17 -1.79
N VAL A 14 -21.69 2.73 -1.86
CA VAL A 14 -21.42 4.15 -1.68
C VAL A 14 -21.25 4.85 -3.02
N ILE A 15 -21.94 5.97 -3.22
CA ILE A 15 -21.74 6.83 -4.41
C ILE A 15 -21.03 8.11 -3.98
N VAL A 16 -19.85 8.35 -4.54
CA VAL A 16 -18.99 9.52 -4.28
C VAL A 16 -19.09 10.50 -5.44
N ASN A 17 -19.63 11.69 -5.19
CA ASN A 17 -19.54 12.77 -6.18
C ASN A 17 -18.19 13.48 -6.06
N VAL A 18 -17.25 13.10 -6.93
CA VAL A 18 -15.85 13.59 -6.88
C VAL A 18 -15.70 15.06 -7.28
N ALA A 19 -16.72 15.66 -7.91
CA ALA A 19 -16.74 17.08 -8.26
C ALA A 19 -17.30 17.98 -7.13
N LYS A 20 -17.80 17.37 -6.05
CA LYS A 20 -18.43 18.10 -4.94
C LYS A 20 -17.42 18.37 -3.83
N SER A 21 -17.48 19.53 -3.21
CA SER A 21 -16.78 19.79 -1.95
C SER A 21 -17.55 19.20 -0.76
N TYR A 22 -16.83 18.61 0.17
CA TYR A 22 -17.37 18.00 1.38
C TYR A 22 -16.89 18.74 2.63
N PRO A 23 -17.68 18.74 3.72
CA PRO A 23 -17.23 19.30 4.99
C PRO A 23 -16.02 18.52 5.53
N GLU A 24 -15.23 19.17 6.35
CA GLU A 24 -14.06 18.57 6.99
C GLU A 24 -14.45 17.93 8.32
N LYS A 25 -13.85 16.76 8.62
CA LYS A 25 -13.98 16.07 9.90
C LYS A 25 -12.59 15.70 10.42
N LYS A 26 -12.31 16.11 11.65
CA LYS A 26 -11.12 15.68 12.40
C LYS A 26 -11.38 14.34 13.06
N LEU A 27 -10.41 13.43 12.97
CA LEU A 27 -10.43 12.12 13.60
C LEU A 27 -9.24 11.96 14.51
N ILE A 28 -9.43 11.27 15.63
CA ILE A 28 -8.35 10.82 16.51
C ILE A 28 -8.04 9.36 16.13
N LEU A 29 -6.77 9.08 15.82
CA LEU A 29 -6.35 7.76 15.35
C LEU A 29 -6.74 6.64 16.32
N GLN A 30 -6.51 6.86 17.62
CA GLN A 30 -6.77 5.87 18.67
C GLN A 30 -8.27 5.57 18.87
N ASP A 31 -9.19 6.41 18.35
CA ASP A 31 -10.63 6.13 18.46
C ASP A 31 -11.04 4.93 17.57
N PHE A 32 -10.36 4.71 16.45
CA PHE A 32 -10.74 3.68 15.49
C PHE A 32 -9.61 2.70 15.08
N MET A 33 -8.36 2.95 15.52
CA MET A 33 -7.19 2.09 15.31
C MET A 33 -6.43 1.87 16.60
N ASP A 34 -5.65 0.77 16.65
CA ASP A 34 -4.64 0.57 17.67
C ASP A 34 -3.29 1.05 17.16
N VAL A 35 -2.47 1.61 18.04
CA VAL A 35 -1.14 2.12 17.70
C VAL A 35 -0.09 1.39 18.52
N GLU A 36 0.95 0.89 17.82
CA GLU A 36 2.11 0.23 18.42
C GLU A 36 3.38 0.94 17.96
N TYR A 37 4.35 1.09 18.85
CA TYR A 37 5.64 1.70 18.55
C TYR A 37 6.76 0.70 18.79
N ILE A 38 7.65 0.55 17.80
CA ILE A 38 8.78 -0.38 17.82
C ILE A 38 10.05 0.43 17.56
N ALA A 39 10.89 0.58 18.57
CA ALA A 39 12.23 1.15 18.42
C ALA A 39 13.13 0.11 17.75
N LEU A 40 13.71 0.43 16.60
CA LEU A 40 14.65 -0.46 15.93
C LEU A 40 16.01 -0.40 16.62
N GLU A 41 16.60 -1.58 16.88
CA GLU A 41 17.94 -1.69 17.44
C GLU A 41 18.97 -0.98 16.55
N THR A 42 19.82 -0.16 17.16
CA THR A 42 20.90 0.57 16.49
C THR A 42 22.24 -0.05 16.80
N THR A 43 22.91 -0.53 15.78
CA THR A 43 24.32 -0.99 15.85
C THR A 43 25.01 -0.65 14.53
N ASP A 44 26.34 -0.75 14.47
CA ASP A 44 27.07 -0.55 13.21
C ASP A 44 26.60 -1.48 12.08
N GLU A 45 26.06 -2.64 12.42
CA GLU A 45 25.50 -3.58 11.46
C GLU A 45 24.06 -3.23 11.04
N PHE A 46 23.27 -2.72 11.96
CA PHE A 46 21.86 -2.38 11.80
C PHE A 46 21.63 -0.87 11.88
N LEU A 47 22.21 -0.12 10.94
CA LEU A 47 21.93 1.29 10.77
C LEU A 47 21.06 1.47 9.53
N THR A 48 19.85 2.00 9.70
CA THR A 48 18.83 2.11 8.64
C THR A 48 18.01 3.39 8.74
N GLN A 49 17.45 3.81 7.61
CA GLN A 49 16.48 4.92 7.57
C GLN A 49 15.05 4.47 7.93
N GLY A 50 14.84 3.18 8.19
CA GLY A 50 13.58 2.65 8.70
C GLY A 50 12.43 2.60 7.70
N LEU A 51 12.69 2.57 6.37
CA LEU A 51 11.61 2.40 5.40
C LEU A 51 11.09 0.95 5.46
N VAL A 52 9.91 0.78 6.04
CA VAL A 52 9.27 -0.53 6.13
C VAL A 52 8.86 -1.02 4.75
N ALA A 53 9.35 -2.19 4.38
CA ALA A 53 9.01 -2.86 3.12
C ALA A 53 7.85 -3.84 3.28
N ASP A 54 7.86 -4.63 4.35
CA ASP A 54 6.76 -5.54 4.69
C ASP A 54 6.83 -5.95 6.18
N ILE A 55 5.72 -6.41 6.72
CA ILE A 55 5.58 -6.79 8.13
C ILE A 55 4.81 -8.10 8.24
N GLY A 56 5.42 -9.09 8.86
CA GLY A 56 4.77 -10.34 9.21
C GLY A 56 4.38 -10.43 10.70
N LYS A 57 4.07 -11.64 11.12
CA LYS A 57 3.70 -11.94 12.52
C LYS A 57 4.88 -11.79 13.47
N THR A 58 6.09 -12.16 13.03
CA THR A 58 7.31 -12.20 13.85
C THR A 58 8.43 -11.32 13.31
N ILE A 59 8.37 -10.90 12.04
CA ILE A 59 9.45 -10.22 11.30
C ILE A 59 8.96 -8.90 10.73
N ILE A 60 9.87 -7.93 10.69
CA ILE A 60 9.73 -6.66 9.98
C ILE A 60 10.86 -6.58 8.97
N LEU A 61 10.55 -6.36 7.70
CA LEU A 61 11.50 -6.07 6.64
C LEU A 61 11.63 -4.55 6.47
N VAL A 62 12.86 -4.06 6.55
CA VAL A 62 13.18 -2.64 6.47
C VAL A 62 14.24 -2.40 5.38
N THR A 63 14.11 -1.29 4.67
CA THR A 63 15.07 -0.87 3.63
C THR A 63 15.47 0.60 3.83
N ASN A 64 16.41 1.05 3.02
CA ASN A 64 16.81 2.44 2.96
C ASN A 64 16.15 3.19 1.79
N GLN A 65 15.91 4.50 1.96
CA GLN A 65 15.34 5.36 0.92
C GLN A 65 16.26 5.50 -0.31
N ASN A 66 17.57 5.44 -0.09
CA ASN A 66 18.58 5.51 -1.16
C ASN A 66 18.59 4.26 -2.06
N ARG A 67 17.82 3.22 -1.70
CA ARG A 67 17.69 1.96 -2.45
C ARG A 67 19.04 1.30 -2.73
N ASP A 68 19.89 1.25 -1.72
CA ASP A 68 21.22 0.58 -1.74
C ASP A 68 21.14 -0.95 -1.85
N GLY A 69 19.93 -1.48 -1.95
CA GLY A 69 19.66 -2.91 -2.08
C GLY A 69 19.69 -3.67 -0.76
N THR A 70 19.94 -3.01 0.36
CA THR A 70 19.98 -3.68 1.66
C THR A 70 18.56 -3.90 2.20
N ILE A 71 18.29 -5.12 2.63
CA ILE A 71 17.08 -5.54 3.34
C ILE A 71 17.49 -5.90 4.76
N PHE A 72 17.06 -5.13 5.73
CA PHE A 72 17.25 -5.41 7.14
C PHE A 72 16.06 -6.22 7.65
N ILE A 73 16.37 -7.24 8.45
CA ILE A 73 15.37 -8.12 9.05
C ILE A 73 15.43 -7.90 10.56
N PHE A 74 14.34 -7.37 11.10
CA PHE A 74 14.14 -7.19 12.54
C PHE A 74 13.05 -8.14 13.03
N ASP A 75 13.07 -8.49 14.31
CA ASP A 75 11.91 -9.10 14.93
C ASP A 75 10.87 -8.02 15.35
N ARG A 76 9.70 -8.46 15.82
CA ARG A 76 8.62 -7.55 16.25
C ARG A 76 8.95 -6.77 17.52
N THR A 77 10.06 -7.04 18.21
CA THR A 77 10.55 -6.21 19.33
C THR A 77 11.49 -5.11 18.86
N GLY A 78 11.86 -5.11 17.57
CA GLY A 78 12.81 -4.17 16.99
C GLY A 78 14.25 -4.65 17.02
N LYS A 79 14.52 -5.89 17.49
CA LYS A 79 15.87 -6.45 17.52
C LYS A 79 16.33 -6.85 16.12
N GLY A 80 17.54 -6.45 15.73
CA GLY A 80 18.17 -6.83 14.49
C GLY A 80 18.50 -8.31 14.43
N LEU A 81 18.00 -9.00 13.42
CA LEU A 81 18.25 -10.44 13.22
C LEU A 81 19.32 -10.68 12.19
N ARG A 82 19.23 -10.00 11.05
CA ARG A 82 20.19 -10.08 9.93
C ARG A 82 19.94 -9.01 8.89
N LYS A 83 20.90 -8.87 7.97
CA LYS A 83 20.72 -8.07 6.75
C LYS A 83 21.08 -8.90 5.52
N ILE A 84 20.39 -8.61 4.42
CA ILE A 84 20.59 -9.26 3.13
C ILE A 84 20.86 -8.15 2.13
N ASN A 85 21.91 -8.31 1.31
CA ASN A 85 22.10 -7.47 0.13
C ASN A 85 22.55 -8.38 -1.02
N ARG A 86 21.71 -8.47 -2.05
CA ARG A 86 21.95 -9.25 -3.26
C ARG A 86 21.87 -8.34 -4.49
N MET A 87 22.22 -7.07 -4.31
CA MET A 87 22.24 -6.13 -5.43
C MET A 87 23.42 -6.41 -6.34
N GLY A 88 23.14 -6.63 -7.62
CA GLY A 88 24.14 -6.95 -8.61
C GLY A 88 23.54 -7.23 -9.99
N ARG A 89 24.31 -7.84 -10.89
CA ARG A 89 23.90 -8.17 -12.26
C ARG A 89 23.89 -9.66 -12.58
N GLY A 90 24.14 -10.49 -11.59
CA GLY A 90 24.09 -11.94 -11.73
C GLY A 90 22.67 -12.48 -11.86
N PRO A 91 22.51 -13.75 -12.23
CA PRO A 91 21.20 -14.37 -12.44
C PRO A 91 20.39 -14.48 -11.14
N GLU A 92 21.05 -14.53 -9.98
CA GLU A 92 20.48 -14.64 -8.64
C GLU A 92 20.44 -13.29 -7.91
N GLU A 93 20.70 -12.18 -8.63
CA GLU A 93 20.82 -10.84 -8.07
C GLU A 93 19.74 -9.93 -8.65
N TYR A 94 19.33 -8.94 -7.84
CA TYR A 94 18.44 -7.86 -8.28
C TYR A 94 19.26 -6.60 -8.57
N THR A 95 18.86 -5.86 -9.60
CA THR A 95 19.45 -4.55 -9.89
C THR A 95 18.82 -3.44 -9.06
N ARG A 96 17.55 -3.64 -8.70
CA ARG A 96 16.77 -2.71 -7.89
C ARG A 96 15.59 -3.43 -7.24
N ALA A 97 15.52 -3.45 -5.93
CA ALA A 97 14.35 -3.90 -5.21
C ALA A 97 13.24 -2.83 -5.33
N HIS A 98 12.21 -3.10 -6.14
CA HIS A 98 11.06 -2.21 -6.31
C HIS A 98 10.01 -2.46 -5.22
N SER A 99 9.65 -3.72 -5.03
CA SER A 99 8.79 -4.18 -3.94
C SER A 99 9.43 -5.40 -3.29
N ILE A 100 9.24 -5.55 -2.00
CA ILE A 100 9.74 -6.68 -1.22
C ILE A 100 8.55 -7.22 -0.45
N ILE A 101 8.29 -8.51 -0.58
CA ILE A 101 7.15 -9.18 0.05
C ILE A 101 7.69 -10.29 0.96
N LEU A 102 7.22 -10.31 2.19
CA LEU A 102 7.52 -11.33 3.19
C LEU A 102 6.47 -12.43 3.14
N ASP A 103 6.89 -13.66 3.00
CA ASP A 103 6.06 -14.85 3.14
C ASP A 103 6.59 -15.69 4.30
N GLU A 104 6.17 -15.35 5.51
CA GLU A 104 6.61 -16.07 6.71
C GLU A 104 6.16 -17.52 6.74
N ASP A 105 4.98 -17.84 6.19
CA ASP A 105 4.43 -19.19 6.20
C ASP A 105 5.29 -20.15 5.35
N ASN A 106 5.98 -19.64 4.33
CA ASN A 106 6.92 -20.39 3.50
C ASN A 106 8.39 -20.09 3.80
N ASN A 107 8.69 -19.21 4.76
CA ASN A 107 10.03 -18.70 5.08
C ASN A 107 10.74 -18.13 3.85
N GLU A 108 10.06 -17.26 3.10
CA GLU A 108 10.55 -16.70 1.85
C GLU A 108 10.41 -15.17 1.81
N ILE A 109 11.33 -14.55 1.08
CA ILE A 109 11.30 -13.12 0.72
C ILE A 109 11.27 -13.05 -0.80
N PHE A 110 10.25 -12.37 -1.34
CA PHE A 110 10.13 -12.10 -2.76
C PHE A 110 10.63 -10.68 -3.02
N VAL A 111 11.63 -10.53 -3.87
CA VAL A 111 12.19 -9.24 -4.28
C VAL A 111 11.81 -8.99 -5.74
N HIS A 112 10.93 -8.03 -5.96
CA HIS A 112 10.50 -7.65 -7.29
C HIS A 112 11.48 -6.66 -7.90
N ASP A 113 12.16 -7.09 -8.97
CA ASP A 113 12.94 -6.23 -9.85
C ASP A 113 12.11 -5.82 -11.06
N TYR A 114 11.47 -4.66 -10.94
CA TYR A 114 10.60 -4.11 -11.99
C TYR A 114 11.35 -3.91 -13.31
N SER A 115 12.62 -3.47 -13.25
CA SER A 115 13.42 -3.18 -14.44
C SER A 115 13.78 -4.43 -15.26
N LEU A 116 13.89 -5.57 -14.59
CA LEU A 116 14.22 -6.85 -15.22
C LEU A 116 12.99 -7.76 -15.40
N SER A 117 11.80 -7.28 -15.08
CA SER A 117 10.54 -8.03 -15.16
C SER A 117 10.64 -9.41 -14.52
N LYS A 118 11.21 -9.47 -13.32
CA LYS A 118 11.38 -10.73 -12.57
C LYS A 118 11.15 -10.52 -11.08
N ILE A 119 10.77 -11.59 -10.41
CA ILE A 119 10.70 -11.66 -8.96
C ILE A 119 11.71 -12.72 -8.51
N LEU A 120 12.66 -12.32 -7.67
CA LEU A 120 13.66 -13.21 -7.08
C LEU A 120 13.18 -13.67 -5.72
N VAL A 121 13.32 -14.95 -5.45
CA VAL A 121 12.89 -15.56 -4.19
C VAL A 121 14.11 -16.02 -3.41
N TYR A 122 14.21 -15.55 -2.18
CA TYR A 122 15.24 -15.91 -1.22
C TYR A 122 14.60 -16.54 0.02
N ASP A 123 15.36 -17.35 0.75
CA ASP A 123 14.97 -17.70 2.11
C ASP A 123 15.24 -16.53 3.07
N LEU A 124 14.79 -16.67 4.33
CA LEU A 124 15.02 -15.64 5.36
C LEU A 124 16.51 -15.46 5.72
N ASN A 125 17.43 -16.30 5.20
CA ASN A 125 18.87 -16.13 5.34
C ASN A 125 19.50 -15.41 4.13
N GLY A 126 18.70 -15.07 3.11
CA GLY A 126 19.16 -14.45 1.87
C GLY A 126 19.80 -15.44 0.90
N ILE A 127 19.54 -16.75 1.05
CA ILE A 127 19.95 -17.77 0.10
C ILE A 127 18.94 -17.79 -1.04
N PHE A 128 19.43 -17.67 -2.28
CA PHE A 128 18.59 -17.70 -3.46
C PHE A 128 17.90 -19.07 -3.61
N LYS A 129 16.62 -19.07 -3.91
CA LYS A 129 15.81 -20.26 -4.12
C LYS A 129 15.39 -20.43 -5.59
N ARG A 130 14.86 -19.38 -6.20
CA ARG A 130 14.33 -19.40 -7.58
C ARG A 130 14.04 -17.99 -8.08
N SER A 131 13.75 -17.88 -9.36
CA SER A 131 13.31 -16.65 -10.01
C SER A 131 11.99 -16.90 -10.74
N LEU A 132 11.02 -16.01 -10.52
CA LEU A 132 9.75 -16.01 -11.23
C LEU A 132 9.85 -15.01 -12.37
N LYS A 133 9.83 -15.50 -13.61
CA LYS A 133 9.75 -14.68 -14.82
C LYS A 133 8.31 -14.64 -15.28
N TYR A 134 7.76 -13.44 -15.45
CA TYR A 134 6.37 -13.27 -15.82
C TYR A 134 6.15 -12.70 -17.24
N ASN A 135 7.24 -12.33 -17.93
CA ASN A 135 7.19 -11.96 -19.33
C ASN A 135 7.64 -13.12 -20.20
N SER A 136 6.89 -13.36 -21.28
CA SER A 136 7.25 -14.27 -22.38
C SER A 136 7.37 -13.48 -23.68
N ASP A 137 7.82 -14.14 -24.74
CA ASP A 137 7.91 -13.54 -26.09
C ASP A 137 6.52 -13.11 -26.61
N ASP A 138 5.45 -13.75 -26.12
CA ASP A 138 4.07 -13.53 -26.55
C ASP A 138 3.29 -12.58 -25.62
N GLU A 139 3.76 -12.33 -24.40
CA GLU A 139 3.04 -11.54 -23.43
C GLU A 139 3.97 -10.64 -22.61
N LEU A 140 3.79 -9.32 -22.74
CA LEU A 140 4.45 -8.32 -21.93
C LEU A 140 3.53 -7.96 -20.74
N LEU A 141 4.02 -8.13 -19.51
CA LEU A 141 3.34 -7.78 -18.28
C LEU A 141 4.20 -6.78 -17.49
N HIS A 142 3.55 -5.81 -16.84
CA HIS A 142 4.21 -4.84 -15.97
C HIS A 142 3.52 -4.82 -14.60
N TYR A 143 4.01 -5.64 -13.68
CA TYR A 143 3.49 -5.68 -12.31
C TYR A 143 3.97 -4.45 -11.54
N TYR A 144 3.03 -3.59 -11.17
CA TYR A 144 3.32 -2.37 -10.41
C TYR A 144 3.20 -2.59 -8.90
N SER A 145 2.14 -3.25 -8.46
CA SER A 145 1.91 -3.62 -7.06
C SER A 145 1.81 -5.13 -6.93
N ILE A 146 2.41 -5.68 -5.89
CA ILE A 146 2.43 -7.13 -5.63
C ILE A 146 2.17 -7.35 -4.13
N TYR A 147 1.30 -8.31 -3.80
CA TYR A 147 1.00 -8.72 -2.43
C TYR A 147 0.91 -10.24 -2.31
N ASN A 148 1.06 -10.75 -1.09
CA ASN A 148 0.67 -12.12 -0.78
C ASN A 148 -0.84 -12.29 -0.97
N TYR A 149 -1.24 -13.25 -1.81
CA TYR A 149 -2.66 -13.60 -1.99
C TYR A 149 -3.08 -14.71 -1.03
N ASP A 150 -2.33 -15.80 -1.06
CA ASP A 150 -2.49 -16.95 -0.17
C ASP A 150 -1.13 -17.68 -0.03
N ARG A 151 -1.16 -18.88 0.55
CA ARG A 151 0.06 -19.69 0.73
C ARG A 151 0.80 -20.00 -0.57
N TYR A 152 0.10 -20.08 -1.70
CA TYR A 152 0.65 -20.56 -2.99
C TYR A 152 0.74 -19.48 -4.05
N HIS A 153 0.07 -18.34 -3.86
CA HIS A 153 -0.10 -17.33 -4.89
C HIS A 153 0.27 -15.93 -4.41
N LEU A 154 0.67 -15.10 -5.37
CA LEU A 154 0.75 -13.64 -5.25
C LEU A 154 -0.38 -13.03 -6.07
N ILE A 155 -0.88 -11.86 -5.65
CA ILE A 155 -1.73 -11.00 -6.46
C ILE A 155 -0.94 -9.79 -6.92
N CYS A 156 -1.03 -9.48 -8.20
CA CYS A 156 -0.29 -8.42 -8.86
C CYS A 156 -1.26 -7.49 -9.61
N TYR A 157 -0.94 -6.21 -9.68
CA TYR A 157 -1.60 -5.29 -10.60
C TYR A 157 -0.73 -5.11 -11.84
N ASP A 158 -1.26 -5.51 -12.99
CA ASP A 158 -0.62 -5.30 -14.29
C ASP A 158 -1.01 -3.93 -14.86
N ALA A 159 -0.03 -3.03 -14.87
CA ALA A 159 -0.19 -1.68 -15.39
C ALA A 159 0.20 -1.53 -16.87
N THR A 160 0.31 -2.63 -17.62
CA THR A 160 0.67 -2.62 -19.06
C THR A 160 -0.25 -1.70 -19.86
N GLY A 161 -1.50 -1.59 -19.45
CA GLY A 161 -2.47 -0.66 -20.03
C GLY A 161 -2.04 0.82 -20.03
N ASN A 162 -1.09 1.25 -19.19
CA ASN A 162 -0.54 2.61 -19.25
C ASN A 162 0.39 2.83 -20.45
N TYR A 163 0.96 1.75 -21.01
CA TYR A 163 1.98 1.80 -22.04
C TYR A 163 1.47 1.30 -23.40
N LEU A 164 0.54 0.34 -23.39
CA LEU A 164 0.02 -0.30 -24.60
C LEU A 164 -1.49 -0.05 -24.70
N GLU A 165 -1.90 0.67 -25.75
CA GLU A 165 -3.30 1.04 -25.97
C GLU A 165 -4.26 -0.15 -26.07
N GLU A 166 -3.81 -1.25 -26.66
CA GLU A 166 -4.62 -2.45 -26.88
C GLU A 166 -4.70 -3.38 -25.65
N ARG A 167 -3.90 -3.13 -24.60
CA ARG A 167 -3.88 -3.98 -23.40
C ARG A 167 -4.81 -3.46 -22.32
N PRO A 168 -5.65 -4.31 -21.74
CA PRO A 168 -6.47 -3.92 -20.60
C PRO A 168 -5.61 -3.80 -19.34
N PHE A 169 -6.02 -2.95 -18.40
CA PHE A 169 -5.56 -3.06 -17.03
C PHE A 169 -6.16 -4.30 -16.39
N CYS A 170 -5.41 -5.04 -15.63
CA CYS A 170 -5.96 -6.18 -14.91
C CYS A 170 -5.21 -6.48 -13.60
N HIS A 171 -5.87 -7.17 -12.70
CA HIS A 171 -5.24 -7.81 -11.56
C HIS A 171 -4.94 -9.26 -11.95
N VAL A 172 -3.80 -9.77 -11.52
CA VAL A 172 -3.29 -11.07 -11.95
C VAL A 172 -2.90 -11.87 -10.71
N VAL A 173 -3.42 -13.08 -10.59
CA VAL A 173 -2.97 -14.04 -9.58
C VAL A 173 -1.93 -14.95 -10.23
N ILE A 174 -0.75 -15.03 -9.62
CA ILE A 174 0.38 -15.82 -10.12
C ILE A 174 0.84 -16.87 -9.09
N SER A 175 1.40 -17.95 -9.58
CA SER A 175 2.01 -19.00 -8.76
C SER A 175 3.31 -18.51 -8.11
N LYS A 176 3.48 -18.72 -6.81
CA LYS A 176 4.74 -18.47 -6.09
C LYS A 176 5.84 -19.46 -6.47
N GLN A 177 5.51 -20.57 -7.14
CA GLN A 177 6.47 -21.58 -7.51
C GLN A 177 7.27 -21.16 -8.74
N ASP A 178 6.60 -20.68 -9.78
CA ASP A 178 7.19 -20.46 -11.11
C ASP A 178 6.80 -19.13 -11.77
N GLY A 179 5.86 -18.37 -11.19
CA GLY A 179 5.36 -17.10 -11.74
C GLY A 179 4.30 -17.26 -12.82
N SER A 180 3.84 -18.49 -13.09
CA SER A 180 2.77 -18.73 -14.07
C SER A 180 1.48 -18.01 -13.66
N VAL A 181 0.79 -17.47 -14.67
CA VAL A 181 -0.49 -16.79 -14.46
C VAL A 181 -1.59 -17.84 -14.20
N ILE A 182 -2.18 -17.77 -13.01
CA ILE A 182 -3.30 -18.64 -12.60
C ILE A 182 -4.62 -18.03 -12.99
N LYS A 183 -4.78 -16.71 -12.73
CA LYS A 183 -6.04 -16.00 -13.00
C LYS A 183 -5.79 -14.56 -13.40
N LYS A 184 -6.57 -14.06 -14.38
CA LYS A 184 -6.67 -12.63 -14.70
C LYS A 184 -8.02 -12.12 -14.25
N ILE A 185 -8.03 -11.01 -13.50
CA ILE A 185 -9.23 -10.37 -12.97
C ILE A 185 -9.33 -8.98 -13.62
N GLN A 186 -10.27 -8.83 -14.54
CA GLN A 186 -10.54 -7.55 -15.19
C GLN A 186 -11.80 -6.94 -14.62
N LEU A 187 -11.68 -5.70 -14.13
CA LEU A 187 -12.83 -4.98 -13.63
C LEU A 187 -13.64 -4.40 -14.81
N PRO A 188 -14.97 -4.33 -14.69
CA PRO A 188 -15.81 -3.69 -15.69
C PRO A 188 -15.42 -2.21 -15.89
N CYS A 189 -15.20 -1.81 -17.13
CA CYS A 189 -15.00 -0.42 -17.54
C CYS A 189 -15.64 -0.18 -18.90
N LYS A 190 -16.08 1.07 -19.16
CA LYS A 190 -16.72 1.44 -20.42
C LYS A 190 -15.68 1.75 -21.51
N GLU A 191 -14.69 2.53 -21.13
CA GLU A 191 -13.63 2.98 -22.02
C GLU A 191 -12.29 2.93 -21.30
N LYS A 192 -11.23 2.80 -22.06
CA LYS A 192 -9.88 2.83 -21.52
C LYS A 192 -9.43 4.27 -21.26
N ILE A 193 -8.89 4.52 -20.09
CA ILE A 193 -8.32 5.81 -19.71
C ILE A 193 -6.94 5.54 -19.10
N SER A 194 -5.91 6.17 -19.67
CA SER A 194 -4.55 6.09 -19.12
C SER A 194 -4.36 7.03 -17.96
N THR A 195 -3.62 6.63 -16.95
CA THR A 195 -3.16 7.50 -15.84
C THR A 195 -1.93 8.32 -16.23
N MET A 196 -1.33 8.05 -17.38
CA MET A 196 -0.15 8.77 -17.84
C MET A 196 -0.50 10.18 -18.30
N ILE A 197 0.34 11.15 -17.90
CA ILE A 197 0.33 12.52 -18.42
C ILE A 197 1.70 12.82 -18.99
N SER A 198 1.74 13.54 -20.12
CA SER A 198 2.96 14.07 -20.70
C SER A 198 2.79 15.56 -20.92
N ILE A 199 3.74 16.36 -20.44
CA ILE A 199 3.74 17.81 -20.54
C ILE A 199 5.00 18.23 -21.24
N GLN A 200 4.87 18.98 -22.34
CA GLN A 200 6.00 19.56 -23.04
C GLN A 200 6.25 20.99 -22.56
N GLU A 201 7.47 21.28 -22.14
CA GLU A 201 7.94 22.63 -21.82
C GLU A 201 9.25 22.89 -22.57
N GLY A 202 9.20 23.76 -23.59
CA GLY A 202 10.31 23.95 -24.49
C GLY A 202 10.70 22.67 -25.23
N ALA A 203 11.96 22.25 -25.09
CA ALA A 203 12.49 21.01 -25.67
C ALA A 203 12.35 19.79 -24.75
N MET A 204 11.88 19.97 -23.51
CA MET A 204 11.74 18.90 -22.51
C MET A 204 10.34 18.34 -22.52
N ILE A 205 10.24 17.02 -22.30
CA ILE A 205 8.98 16.33 -22.09
C ILE A 205 9.02 15.68 -20.70
N TYR A 206 8.09 16.08 -19.86
CA TYR A 206 7.89 15.52 -18.53
C TYR A 206 6.76 14.50 -18.58
N THR A 207 7.02 13.29 -18.14
CA THR A 207 6.01 12.22 -18.11
C THR A 207 5.88 11.68 -16.70
N ALA A 208 4.65 11.53 -16.23
CA ALA A 208 4.34 10.92 -14.95
C ALA A 208 3.03 10.13 -15.00
N LEU A 209 2.86 9.25 -14.04
CA LEU A 209 1.61 8.53 -13.78
C LEU A 209 0.90 9.19 -12.61
N VAL A 210 -0.40 9.43 -12.74
CA VAL A 210 -1.23 9.84 -11.60
C VAL A 210 -1.13 8.75 -10.53
N PRO A 211 -0.76 9.08 -9.28
CA PRO A 211 -0.73 8.10 -8.19
C PRO A 211 -2.09 7.42 -8.05
N PHE A 212 -2.05 6.12 -7.86
CA PHE A 212 -3.25 5.31 -7.89
C PHE A 212 -3.03 4.02 -7.09
N GLN A 213 -3.91 3.76 -6.12
CA GLN A 213 -3.93 2.51 -5.37
C GLN A 213 -4.87 1.52 -6.07
N SER A 214 -4.29 0.48 -6.66
CA SER A 214 -5.03 -0.48 -7.48
C SER A 214 -5.72 -1.56 -6.67
N MET A 215 -5.18 -1.91 -5.52
CA MET A 215 -5.69 -2.99 -4.68
C MET A 215 -5.23 -2.84 -3.24
N LEU A 216 -6.02 -3.36 -2.32
CA LEU A 216 -5.66 -3.47 -0.91
C LEU A 216 -6.31 -4.70 -0.27
N PRO A 217 -5.64 -5.35 0.70
CA PRO A 217 -6.22 -6.43 1.48
C PRO A 217 -7.27 -5.87 2.46
N TYR A 218 -8.34 -6.65 2.71
CA TYR A 218 -9.37 -6.31 3.67
C TYR A 218 -10.09 -7.56 4.18
N HIS A 219 -9.78 -8.00 5.41
CA HIS A 219 -10.41 -9.15 6.07
C HIS A 219 -10.48 -10.43 5.20
N GLY A 220 -9.33 -10.81 4.64
CA GLY A 220 -9.23 -11.98 3.77
C GLY A 220 -9.87 -11.81 2.38
N GLN A 221 -10.26 -10.60 2.02
CA GLN A 221 -10.79 -10.20 0.73
C GLN A 221 -9.87 -9.16 0.08
N TRP A 222 -10.16 -8.78 -1.16
CA TRP A 222 -9.44 -7.74 -1.88
C TRP A 222 -10.38 -6.63 -2.31
N ILE A 223 -9.99 -5.41 -2.04
CA ILE A 223 -10.63 -4.23 -2.64
C ILE A 223 -9.83 -3.89 -3.89
N LEU A 224 -10.48 -3.93 -5.03
CA LEU A 224 -9.85 -3.75 -6.34
C LEU A 224 -10.37 -2.48 -7.02
N ALA A 225 -9.45 -1.72 -7.56
CA ALA A 225 -9.73 -0.53 -8.36
C ALA A 225 -8.84 -0.54 -9.62
N GLN A 226 -9.32 0.09 -10.69
CA GLN A 226 -8.51 0.33 -11.89
C GLN A 226 -8.88 1.67 -12.51
N PRO A 227 -7.93 2.36 -13.18
CA PRO A 227 -8.11 3.74 -13.65
C PRO A 227 -9.39 4.00 -14.44
N PRO A 228 -9.74 3.17 -15.46
CA PRO A 228 -10.92 3.44 -16.30
C PRO A 228 -12.25 3.04 -15.66
N SER A 229 -12.25 2.35 -14.53
CA SER A 229 -13.49 1.95 -13.86
C SER A 229 -14.03 3.09 -13.00
N ASP A 230 -15.32 3.38 -13.13
CA ASP A 230 -16.03 4.29 -12.22
C ASP A 230 -16.37 3.61 -10.88
N THR A 231 -16.10 2.31 -10.75
CA THR A 231 -16.48 1.51 -9.59
C THR A 231 -15.27 0.78 -9.01
N ILE A 232 -15.15 0.84 -7.68
CA ILE A 232 -14.26 0.04 -6.86
C ILE A 232 -15.03 -1.21 -6.46
N TYR A 233 -14.39 -2.36 -6.58
CA TYR A 233 -15.02 -3.65 -6.32
C TYR A 233 -14.42 -4.33 -5.11
N ARG A 234 -15.25 -5.03 -4.36
CA ARG A 234 -14.83 -6.07 -3.42
C ARG A 234 -14.71 -7.36 -4.20
N CYS A 235 -13.55 -7.95 -4.16
CA CYS A 235 -13.27 -9.27 -4.72
C CYS A 235 -13.31 -10.29 -3.60
N LEU A 236 -14.26 -11.19 -3.67
CA LEU A 236 -14.39 -12.28 -2.71
C LEU A 236 -13.54 -13.45 -3.20
N PRO A 237 -12.56 -13.92 -2.42
CA PRO A 237 -11.77 -15.07 -2.81
C PRO A 237 -12.66 -16.32 -2.83
N ASP A 238 -12.71 -16.98 -3.96
CA ASP A 238 -13.04 -18.38 -3.98
C ASP A 238 -11.74 -19.18 -3.78
N TYR A 239 -11.71 -20.06 -2.80
CA TYR A 239 -10.54 -20.88 -2.47
C TYR A 239 -10.10 -21.78 -3.63
N SER A 240 -10.98 -22.04 -4.62
CA SER A 240 -10.66 -22.80 -5.84
C SER A 240 -10.04 -21.95 -6.94
N LEU A 241 -10.14 -20.62 -6.88
CA LEU A 241 -9.83 -19.68 -7.96
C LEU A 241 -10.63 -19.93 -9.26
N GLU A 242 -11.63 -20.80 -9.22
CA GLU A 242 -12.47 -21.09 -10.39
C GLU A 242 -13.42 -19.95 -10.69
N GLU A 243 -14.08 -19.40 -9.64
CA GLU A 243 -14.96 -18.25 -9.75
C GLU A 243 -14.47 -17.10 -8.88
N ILE A 244 -14.39 -15.91 -9.47
CA ILE A 244 -14.11 -14.68 -8.73
C ILE A 244 -15.37 -13.85 -8.72
N ILE A 245 -15.88 -13.58 -7.52
CA ILE A 245 -17.07 -12.77 -7.33
C ILE A 245 -16.64 -11.33 -7.11
N LEU A 246 -17.03 -10.44 -8.04
CA LEU A 246 -16.84 -9.01 -7.92
C LEU A 246 -18.14 -8.34 -7.44
N VAL A 247 -18.10 -7.76 -6.25
CA VAL A 247 -19.22 -7.02 -5.69
C VAL A 247 -18.92 -5.53 -5.78
N PRO A 248 -19.77 -4.71 -6.46
CA PRO A 248 -19.62 -3.27 -6.45
C PRO A 248 -19.62 -2.73 -5.02
N PHE A 249 -18.64 -1.88 -4.70
CA PHE A 249 -18.42 -1.42 -3.33
C PHE A 249 -18.55 0.10 -3.20
N VAL A 250 -17.81 0.85 -4.04
CA VAL A 250 -17.88 2.31 -4.12
C VAL A 250 -17.92 2.70 -5.58
N ALA A 251 -18.78 3.64 -5.95
CA ALA A 251 -18.77 4.24 -7.28
C ALA A 251 -18.59 5.74 -7.22
N ARG A 252 -17.88 6.28 -8.19
CA ARG A 252 -17.76 7.72 -8.38
C ARG A 252 -18.81 8.25 -9.36
N THR A 253 -19.12 9.53 -9.20
CA THR A 253 -19.92 10.31 -10.12
C THR A 253 -19.37 11.75 -10.13
N PRO A 254 -19.37 12.49 -11.26
CA PRO A 254 -19.67 12.02 -12.61
C PRO A 254 -18.72 10.91 -13.08
N SER A 255 -19.09 10.25 -14.19
CA SER A 255 -18.16 9.32 -14.86
C SER A 255 -16.89 10.04 -15.32
N ILE A 256 -15.74 9.35 -15.28
CA ILE A 256 -14.45 9.94 -15.59
C ILE A 256 -14.41 10.51 -17.01
N GLN A 257 -15.08 9.85 -17.97
CA GLN A 257 -15.13 10.28 -19.38
C GLN A 257 -15.84 11.64 -19.57
N SER A 258 -16.65 12.05 -18.61
CA SER A 258 -17.38 13.33 -18.66
C SER A 258 -16.63 14.48 -17.98
N MET A 259 -15.41 14.25 -17.51
CA MET A 259 -14.67 15.21 -16.70
C MET A 259 -13.42 15.73 -17.42
N ASN A 260 -13.11 17.01 -17.21
CA ASN A 260 -11.87 17.64 -17.62
C ASN A 260 -11.47 18.69 -16.54
N PRO A 261 -10.37 18.45 -15.78
CA PRO A 261 -9.51 17.25 -15.82
C PRO A 261 -10.20 15.99 -15.32
N GLU A 262 -9.67 14.83 -15.72
CA GLU A 262 -10.12 13.56 -15.16
C GLU A 262 -9.78 13.48 -13.68
N LEU A 263 -10.76 13.05 -12.87
CA LEU A 263 -10.60 12.82 -11.43
C LEU A 263 -10.67 11.31 -11.14
N PHE A 264 -9.60 10.76 -10.63
CA PHE A 264 -9.52 9.35 -10.25
C PHE A 264 -9.89 9.19 -8.77
N LEU A 265 -10.79 8.26 -8.48
CA LEU A 265 -11.12 7.84 -7.12
C LEU A 265 -10.52 6.46 -6.86
N TYR A 266 -9.77 6.32 -5.77
CA TYR A 266 -9.23 5.05 -5.34
C TYR A 266 -9.28 4.87 -3.81
N PRO A 267 -9.30 3.62 -3.33
CA PRO A 267 -9.34 3.33 -1.91
C PRO A 267 -7.94 3.48 -1.31
N ASP A 268 -7.86 4.02 -0.09
CA ASP A 268 -6.63 4.07 0.70
C ASP A 268 -6.65 3.04 1.83
N LEU A 269 -7.76 2.99 2.56
CA LEU A 269 -7.92 2.15 3.73
C LEU A 269 -9.41 1.93 4.00
N ILE A 270 -9.78 0.69 4.29
CA ILE A 270 -11.14 0.33 4.69
C ILE A 270 -11.10 -0.14 6.14
N THR A 271 -11.99 0.39 6.97
CA THR A 271 -12.19 -0.02 8.35
C THR A 271 -13.66 -0.37 8.58
N GLU A 272 -14.02 -0.82 9.77
CA GLU A 272 -15.42 -1.08 10.13
C GLU A 272 -16.29 0.17 10.24
N HIS A 273 -15.65 1.34 10.40
CA HIS A 273 -16.35 2.60 10.61
C HIS A 273 -16.23 3.57 9.45
N TYR A 274 -15.13 3.47 8.68
CA TYR A 274 -14.76 4.45 7.67
C TYR A 274 -14.22 3.79 6.41
N TYR A 275 -14.60 4.32 5.24
CA TYR A 275 -13.93 4.05 3.97
C TYR A 275 -13.11 5.28 3.60
N PHE A 276 -11.79 5.16 3.72
CA PHE A 276 -10.85 6.22 3.35
C PHE A 276 -10.48 6.06 1.89
N MET A 277 -10.51 7.18 1.17
CA MET A 277 -10.32 7.24 -0.28
C MET A 277 -9.57 8.51 -0.65
N THR A 278 -8.89 8.48 -1.79
CA THR A 278 -8.27 9.67 -2.38
C THR A 278 -8.87 9.94 -3.76
N VAL A 279 -9.14 11.22 -4.02
CA VAL A 279 -9.39 11.74 -5.37
C VAL A 279 -8.12 12.38 -5.87
N SER A 280 -7.56 11.89 -6.98
CA SER A 280 -6.42 12.49 -7.67
C SER A 280 -6.86 13.17 -8.96
N GLU A 281 -6.39 14.39 -9.17
CA GLU A 281 -6.63 15.14 -10.41
C GLU A 281 -5.53 14.87 -11.42
N LYS A 282 -5.86 14.53 -12.66
CA LYS A 282 -4.89 14.38 -13.75
C LYS A 282 -4.50 15.75 -14.32
N VAL A 283 -3.83 16.54 -13.50
CA VAL A 283 -3.32 17.88 -13.86
C VAL A 283 -1.84 17.95 -13.50
N GLY A 284 -0.99 18.02 -14.51
CA GLY A 284 0.44 18.23 -14.29
C GLY A 284 0.79 19.72 -14.31
N LYS A 285 1.64 20.13 -13.39
CA LYS A 285 2.24 21.47 -13.33
C LYS A 285 3.74 21.33 -13.19
N ILE A 286 4.49 22.15 -13.95
CA ILE A 286 5.94 22.20 -13.86
C ILE A 286 6.34 23.45 -13.08
N TYR A 287 7.30 23.31 -12.18
CA TYR A 287 7.89 24.39 -11.43
C TYR A 287 9.39 24.12 -11.22
N ASN A 288 10.25 25.05 -11.63
CA ASN A 288 11.71 24.91 -11.58
C ASN A 288 12.19 23.58 -12.16
N ASP A 289 11.79 23.26 -13.40
CA ASP A 289 12.14 22.03 -14.11
C ASP A 289 11.74 20.72 -13.40
N ASN A 290 10.80 20.78 -12.46
CA ASN A 290 10.26 19.64 -11.77
C ASN A 290 8.74 19.55 -11.96
N LEU A 291 8.26 18.35 -12.24
CA LEU A 291 6.83 18.07 -12.23
C LEU A 291 6.34 18.07 -10.78
N LEU A 292 5.40 18.97 -10.47
CA LEU A 292 4.78 19.02 -9.15
C LEU A 292 3.89 17.79 -8.90
N PRO A 293 3.71 17.38 -7.63
CA PRO A 293 2.76 16.33 -7.28
C PRO A 293 1.35 16.65 -7.82
N PHE A 294 0.64 15.62 -8.22
CA PHE A 294 -0.75 15.76 -8.64
C PHE A 294 -1.62 16.24 -7.47
N PRO A 295 -2.58 17.17 -7.70
CA PRO A 295 -3.52 17.56 -6.66
C PRO A 295 -4.32 16.36 -6.17
N GLN A 296 -4.43 16.23 -4.84
CA GLN A 296 -5.15 15.14 -4.20
C GLN A 296 -6.11 15.69 -3.15
N THR A 297 -7.25 15.02 -3.00
CA THR A 297 -8.23 15.31 -1.96
C THR A 297 -8.53 14.03 -1.20
N ALA A 298 -8.23 14.02 0.09
CA ALA A 298 -8.56 12.94 1.01
C ALA A 298 -10.03 12.97 1.37
N LEU A 299 -10.75 11.90 1.08
CA LEU A 299 -12.17 11.72 1.39
C LEU A 299 -12.38 10.51 2.29
N MET A 300 -13.39 10.57 3.15
CA MET A 300 -13.85 9.41 3.87
C MET A 300 -15.37 9.32 3.84
N TYR A 301 -15.88 8.10 3.79
CA TYR A 301 -17.28 7.80 4.06
C TYR A 301 -17.40 7.29 5.50
N ASP A 302 -18.22 7.98 6.29
CA ASP A 302 -18.56 7.58 7.65
C ASP A 302 -19.79 6.67 7.58
N MET A 303 -19.60 5.40 7.94
CA MET A 303 -20.66 4.37 7.85
C MET A 303 -21.80 4.61 8.85
N GLN A 304 -21.49 5.19 10.01
CA GLN A 304 -22.50 5.50 11.01
C GLN A 304 -23.33 6.73 10.62
N ALA A 305 -22.66 7.79 10.17
CA ALA A 305 -23.32 9.01 9.73
C ALA A 305 -23.93 8.88 8.32
N LYS A 306 -23.55 7.85 7.55
CA LYS A 306 -23.90 7.66 6.13
C LYS A 306 -23.60 8.90 5.29
N ALA A 307 -22.44 9.51 5.51
CA ALA A 307 -22.06 10.78 4.91
C ALA A 307 -20.57 10.82 4.54
N LEU A 308 -20.28 11.65 3.53
CA LEU A 308 -18.91 11.88 3.04
C LEU A 308 -18.34 13.15 3.64
N TYR A 309 -17.03 13.08 3.96
CA TYR A 309 -16.25 14.17 4.54
C TYR A 309 -14.87 14.24 3.87
N ARG A 310 -14.26 15.40 3.84
CA ARG A 310 -12.80 15.51 3.85
C ARG A 310 -12.34 15.21 5.27
N TYR A 311 -11.14 14.67 5.43
CA TYR A 311 -10.68 14.27 6.75
C TYR A 311 -9.24 14.67 7.02
N ALA A 312 -8.91 14.80 8.31
CA ALA A 312 -7.57 14.82 8.86
C ALA A 312 -7.54 13.91 10.09
N VAL A 313 -6.50 13.09 10.20
CA VAL A 313 -6.31 12.14 11.31
C VAL A 313 -5.18 12.63 12.21
N TYR A 314 -5.41 12.65 13.50
CA TYR A 314 -4.45 13.11 14.49
C TYR A 314 -4.07 11.99 15.45
N ASN A 315 -2.77 11.88 15.76
CA ASN A 315 -2.27 10.94 16.75
C ASN A 315 -2.28 11.59 18.14
N ASN A 316 -3.08 11.03 19.06
CA ASN A 316 -3.25 11.57 20.41
C ASN A 316 -2.02 11.37 21.33
N ASP A 317 -1.01 10.57 20.89
CA ASP A 317 0.26 10.44 21.60
C ASP A 317 1.16 11.68 21.43
N PHE A 318 0.75 12.61 20.55
CA PHE A 318 1.33 13.95 20.41
C PHE A 318 0.37 15.00 20.95
N SER A 319 0.86 15.85 21.89
CA SER A 319 0.05 16.90 22.50
C SER A 319 -0.18 18.13 21.61
N ASN A 320 0.53 18.23 20.47
CA ASN A 320 0.47 19.32 19.51
C ASN A 320 -0.39 19.01 18.26
N GLU A 321 -1.36 18.10 18.39
CA GLU A 321 -2.24 17.69 17.28
C GLU A 321 -1.43 17.28 16.03
N LYS A 322 -0.51 16.33 16.18
CA LYS A 322 0.27 15.82 15.04
C LYS A 322 -0.63 15.05 14.06
N GLU A 323 -0.74 15.59 12.87
CA GLU A 323 -1.44 14.90 11.79
C GLU A 323 -0.66 13.67 11.30
N VAL A 324 -1.39 12.60 11.04
CA VAL A 324 -0.89 11.30 10.59
C VAL A 324 -1.51 10.95 9.25
N SER A 325 -0.66 10.61 8.29
CA SER A 325 -1.12 10.06 7.01
C SER A 325 -1.44 8.56 7.16
N ILE A 326 -2.62 8.17 6.68
CA ILE A 326 -3.07 6.76 6.66
C ILE A 326 -3.32 6.26 5.22
N ASN A 327 -2.89 7.03 4.21
CA ASN A 327 -3.14 6.76 2.80
C ASN A 327 -2.01 5.98 2.10
N SER A 328 -1.08 5.39 2.86
CA SER A 328 -0.04 4.51 2.30
C SER A 328 -0.55 3.14 1.87
N GLY A 329 -1.80 2.82 2.19
CA GLY A 329 -2.42 1.52 1.99
C GLY A 329 -2.05 0.49 3.05
N PRO A 330 -2.91 -0.52 3.27
CA PRO A 330 -2.65 -1.60 4.20
C PRO A 330 -1.44 -2.45 3.79
N VAL A 331 -0.66 -2.83 4.77
CA VAL A 331 0.42 -3.82 4.60
C VAL A 331 -0.19 -5.22 4.50
N ASN A 332 -1.13 -5.53 5.40
CA ASN A 332 -1.85 -6.80 5.44
C ASN A 332 -3.17 -6.67 6.25
N ASP A 333 -3.82 -7.78 6.56
CA ASP A 333 -5.09 -7.80 7.32
C ASP A 333 -4.96 -7.38 8.80
N GLU A 334 -3.74 -7.24 9.34
CA GLU A 334 -3.48 -6.76 10.71
C GLU A 334 -3.01 -5.29 10.72
N ILE A 335 -2.11 -4.94 9.79
CA ILE A 335 -1.43 -3.65 9.76
C ILE A 335 -2.03 -2.77 8.65
N ALA A 336 -2.78 -1.78 9.08
CA ALA A 336 -3.45 -0.82 8.20
C ALA A 336 -2.50 0.21 7.58
N ALA A 337 -1.47 0.63 8.31
CA ALA A 337 -0.42 1.52 7.83
C ALA A 337 0.81 1.44 8.75
N CYS A 338 1.94 1.94 8.27
CA CYS A 338 3.13 2.11 9.08
C CYS A 338 3.84 3.42 8.74
N GLN A 339 4.53 3.99 9.72
CA GLN A 339 5.34 5.20 9.54
C GLN A 339 6.65 5.07 10.31
N SER A 340 7.72 5.61 9.74
CA SER A 340 9.01 5.74 10.40
C SER A 340 9.11 7.13 11.05
N LEU A 341 9.38 7.16 12.33
CA LEU A 341 9.55 8.37 13.12
C LEU A 341 11.03 8.52 13.46
N GLY A 342 11.71 9.52 12.92
CA GLY A 342 13.13 9.77 13.17
C GLY A 342 13.42 10.00 14.66
N ALA A 343 14.52 9.45 15.17
CA ALA A 343 14.91 9.60 16.58
C ALA A 343 15.17 11.07 16.94
N ASP A 344 15.83 11.82 16.07
CA ASP A 344 16.08 13.25 16.22
C ASP A 344 14.78 14.06 16.39
N TYR A 345 13.80 13.80 15.53
CA TYR A 345 12.48 14.43 15.61
C TYR A 345 11.74 14.07 16.91
N LEU A 346 11.81 12.80 17.33
CA LEU A 346 11.15 12.35 18.56
C LEU A 346 11.79 12.96 19.81
N ILE A 347 13.13 13.05 19.86
CA ILE A 347 13.85 13.67 20.98
C ILE A 347 13.49 15.15 21.09
N GLU A 348 13.47 15.88 19.96
CA GLU A 348 13.04 17.29 19.96
C GLU A 348 11.61 17.44 20.49
N ALA A 349 10.70 16.56 20.08
CA ALA A 349 9.32 16.57 20.57
C ALA A 349 9.20 16.20 22.06
N TYR A 350 10.06 15.28 22.54
CA TYR A 350 10.13 14.90 23.96
C TYR A 350 10.62 16.05 24.82
N GLU A 351 11.71 16.73 24.44
CA GLU A 351 12.25 17.89 25.16
C GLU A 351 11.24 19.04 25.26
N LYS A 352 10.38 19.20 24.25
CA LYS A 352 9.28 20.17 24.24
C LYS A 352 8.05 19.72 25.03
N GLY A 353 8.07 18.53 25.65
CA GLY A 353 6.93 17.97 26.38
C GLY A 353 5.72 17.65 25.48
N GLN A 354 5.97 17.33 24.21
CA GLN A 354 4.91 17.10 23.23
C GLN A 354 4.51 15.62 23.07
N LEU A 355 5.19 14.71 23.74
CA LEU A 355 4.91 13.27 23.66
C LEU A 355 4.18 12.77 24.91
N LYS A 356 3.39 11.70 24.72
CA LYS A 356 2.63 11.04 25.77
C LYS A 356 2.75 9.51 25.68
N GLY A 357 2.37 8.84 26.75
CA GLY A 357 2.20 7.39 26.79
C GLY A 357 3.45 6.62 26.38
N LYS A 358 3.24 5.52 25.66
CA LYS A 358 4.32 4.62 25.25
C LYS A 358 5.37 5.28 24.37
N LEU A 359 4.97 6.19 23.49
CA LEU A 359 5.92 6.92 22.63
C LEU A 359 6.87 7.79 23.47
N GLN A 360 6.38 8.45 24.51
CA GLN A 360 7.20 9.22 25.43
C GLN A 360 8.21 8.32 26.19
N GLU A 361 7.75 7.15 26.67
CA GLU A 361 8.62 6.19 27.38
C GLU A 361 9.76 5.68 26.47
N ILE A 362 9.46 5.33 25.23
CA ILE A 362 10.45 4.88 24.25
C ILE A 362 11.45 6.01 23.96
N THR A 363 10.95 7.22 23.68
CA THR A 363 11.80 8.34 23.31
C THR A 363 12.76 8.74 24.43
N ALA A 364 12.37 8.58 25.69
CA ALA A 364 13.24 8.87 26.84
C ALA A 364 14.54 8.03 26.87
N THR A 365 14.61 6.97 26.07
CA THR A 365 15.77 6.07 25.99
C THR A 365 16.55 6.16 24.68
N LEU A 366 16.12 7.02 23.75
CA LEU A 366 16.76 7.18 22.44
C LEU A 366 17.93 8.16 22.47
N ASP A 367 18.89 7.93 21.58
CA ASP A 367 19.91 8.90 21.16
C ASP A 367 19.54 9.47 19.76
N GLU A 368 19.97 10.69 19.45
CA GLU A 368 19.70 11.37 18.15
C GLU A 368 20.17 10.56 16.92
N LYS A 369 21.12 9.67 17.11
CA LYS A 369 21.68 8.82 16.05
C LYS A 369 21.04 7.44 15.96
N ASP A 370 20.07 7.18 16.82
CA ASP A 370 19.37 5.91 16.78
C ASP A 370 18.54 5.75 15.51
N ASN A 371 18.29 4.49 15.17
CA ASN A 371 17.35 4.13 14.12
C ASN A 371 15.95 4.69 14.42
N PRO A 372 15.12 4.91 13.39
CA PRO A 372 13.77 5.37 13.60
C PRO A 372 12.94 4.42 14.46
N VAL A 373 11.96 4.97 15.13
CA VAL A 373 10.86 4.21 15.74
C VAL A 373 9.81 3.95 14.68
N ILE A 374 9.43 2.69 14.50
CA ILE A 374 8.34 2.33 13.59
C ILE A 374 7.02 2.45 14.34
N MET A 375 6.13 3.30 13.85
CA MET A 375 4.75 3.39 14.30
C MET A 375 3.90 2.48 13.43
N LEU A 376 3.28 1.47 14.02
CA LEU A 376 2.32 0.59 13.40
C LEU A 376 0.91 1.06 13.73
N ILE A 377 0.09 1.22 12.69
CA ILE A 377 -1.34 1.49 12.79
C ILE A 377 -2.06 0.18 12.49
N LYS A 378 -2.76 -0.36 13.49
CA LYS A 378 -3.33 -1.70 13.44
C LYS A 378 -4.84 -1.61 13.44
N TYR A 379 -5.50 -2.54 12.71
CA TYR A 379 -6.94 -2.69 12.83
C TYR A 379 -7.30 -3.08 14.26
N LYS A 380 -8.32 -2.43 14.83
CA LYS A 380 -8.86 -2.86 16.13
C LYS A 380 -9.40 -4.28 16.01
N LYS A 381 -9.05 -5.12 16.99
CA LYS A 381 -9.63 -6.45 17.07
C LYS A 381 -11.13 -6.31 17.35
N LEU A 382 -11.94 -7.01 16.55
CA LEU A 382 -13.37 -7.15 16.84
C LEU A 382 -13.54 -7.75 18.23
N GLU A 383 -14.16 -7.02 19.15
CA GLU A 383 -14.70 -7.66 20.34
C GLU A 383 -15.75 -8.68 19.87
N GLN A 384 -15.48 -9.94 20.09
CA GLN A 384 -16.45 -11.00 19.83
C GLN A 384 -17.68 -10.72 20.69
N ARG A 385 -18.70 -10.11 20.08
CA ARG A 385 -20.02 -9.94 20.70
C ARG A 385 -20.85 -11.20 20.57
#